data_b609760145f1017230be0e217dc21393
#
_entry.id   b609760145f1017230be0e217dc21393
#
_cell.length_a   1.000
_cell.length_b   1.000
_cell.length_c   1.000
_cell.angle_alpha   90.00
_cell.angle_beta   90.00
_cell.angle_gamma   90.00
#
_symmetry.space_group_name_H-M   'P 1'
#
loop_
_entity.id
_entity.type
_entity.pdbx_description
1 polymer ?
#
loop_
_entity_poly.entity_id
_entity_poly.type
_entity_poly.pdbx_seq_one_letter_code
_entity_poly.pdbx_strand_id
1 'polypeptide(L)'
;MKIPEEVKISDNGFVFNSKTGDSFSLNPFGLELIKNIQEEKELESLKKEMTEKYDVDDLTFEKDFYEFCALLKHHQIILQGNPMDFK
;
A
#
# COMPACT_ATOMS: atom_id res chain seq x y z
N MET A 1 1.98 8.52 -4.80
CA MET A 1 1.21 7.42 -5.36
C MET A 1 -0.26 7.62 -5.13
N LYS A 2 -1.05 7.23 -6.10
CA LYS A 2 -2.50 7.31 -5.97
C LYS A 2 -3.15 5.99 -6.31
N ILE A 3 -4.22 5.69 -5.61
CA ILE A 3 -5.02 4.50 -5.87
C ILE A 3 -6.23 4.92 -6.69
N PRO A 4 -6.43 4.32 -7.87
CA PRO A 4 -7.56 4.69 -8.73
C PRO A 4 -8.92 4.42 -8.08
N GLU A 5 -9.93 5.18 -8.50
CA GLU A 5 -11.28 5.04 -7.94
C GLU A 5 -11.89 3.68 -8.21
N GLU A 6 -11.50 3.02 -9.29
CA GLU A 6 -12.03 1.69 -9.63
C GLU A 6 -11.51 0.60 -8.69
N VAL A 7 -10.53 0.91 -7.85
CA VAL A 7 -10.01 -0.03 -6.86
C VAL A 7 -10.83 0.09 -5.59
N LYS A 8 -11.41 -1.02 -5.17
CA LYS A 8 -12.22 -1.09 -3.95
C LYS A 8 -11.49 -1.90 -2.90
N ILE A 9 -11.46 -1.39 -1.69
CA ILE A 9 -10.74 -1.99 -0.57
C ILE A 9 -11.73 -2.19 0.56
N SER A 10 -11.93 -3.44 0.97
CA SER A 10 -12.83 -3.72 2.08
C SER A 10 -12.08 -3.67 3.41
N ASP A 11 -12.83 -3.53 4.49
CA ASP A 11 -12.24 -3.44 5.82
C ASP A 11 -11.58 -4.74 6.28
N ASN A 12 -11.89 -5.85 5.63
CA ASN A 12 -11.26 -7.13 5.97
C ASN A 12 -10.07 -7.47 5.07
N GLY A 13 -9.60 -6.49 4.29
CA GLY A 13 -8.38 -6.67 3.51
C GLY A 13 -8.55 -7.17 2.09
N PHE A 14 -9.78 -7.28 1.62
CA PHE A 14 -10.01 -7.70 0.25
C PHE A 14 -9.90 -6.51 -0.70
N VAL A 15 -9.11 -6.67 -1.75
CA VAL A 15 -8.88 -5.61 -2.75
C VAL A 15 -9.39 -6.10 -4.10
N PHE A 16 -10.18 -5.27 -4.75
CA PHE A 16 -10.75 -5.59 -6.05
C PHE A 16 -10.58 -4.42 -7.01
N ASN A 17 -10.04 -4.70 -8.20
CA ASN A 17 -9.91 -3.71 -9.25
C ASN A 17 -11.00 -3.97 -10.29
N SER A 18 -12.03 -3.11 -10.30
CA SER A 18 -13.18 -3.32 -11.19
C SER A 18 -12.83 -3.13 -12.66
N LYS A 19 -11.74 -2.45 -12.95
CA LYS A 19 -11.32 -2.23 -14.33
C LYS A 19 -10.69 -3.47 -14.95
N THR A 20 -9.89 -4.18 -14.16
CA THR A 20 -9.18 -5.37 -14.65
C THR A 20 -9.85 -6.68 -14.23
N GLY A 21 -10.71 -6.62 -13.24
CA GLY A 21 -11.31 -7.83 -12.66
C GLY A 21 -10.40 -8.54 -11.67
N ASP A 22 -9.21 -8.02 -11.43
CA ASP A 22 -8.26 -8.64 -10.52
C ASP A 22 -8.64 -8.41 -9.08
N SER A 23 -8.38 -9.40 -8.23
CA SER A 23 -8.67 -9.30 -6.80
C SER A 23 -7.65 -10.10 -6.00
N PHE A 24 -7.42 -9.67 -4.76
CA PHE A 24 -6.53 -10.37 -3.85
C PHE A 24 -6.81 -9.91 -2.43
N SER A 25 -6.25 -10.64 -1.47
CA SER A 25 -6.42 -10.33 -0.05
C SER A 25 -5.12 -9.85 0.55
N LEU A 26 -5.22 -8.92 1.48
CA LEU A 26 -4.08 -8.39 2.21
C LEU A 26 -4.16 -8.81 3.67
N ASN A 27 -2.99 -9.02 4.30
CA ASN A 27 -2.95 -9.20 5.74
C ASN A 27 -3.17 -7.84 6.41
N PRO A 28 -3.34 -7.79 7.74
CA PRO A 28 -3.60 -6.52 8.43
C PRO A 28 -2.54 -5.45 8.18
N PHE A 29 -1.28 -5.83 8.10
CA PHE A 29 -0.20 -4.89 7.82
C PHE A 29 -0.38 -4.27 6.44
N GLY A 30 -0.63 -5.10 5.43
CA GLY A 30 -0.83 -4.62 4.06
C GLY A 30 -2.08 -3.76 3.92
N LEU A 31 -3.14 -4.13 4.62
CA LEU A 31 -4.37 -3.34 4.60
C LEU A 31 -4.13 -1.95 5.17
N GLU A 32 -3.39 -1.86 6.26
CA GLU A 32 -3.10 -0.56 6.85
C GLU A 32 -2.20 0.27 5.93
N LEU A 33 -1.22 -0.36 5.29
CA LEU A 33 -0.38 0.34 4.32
C LEU A 33 -1.20 0.91 3.17
N ILE A 34 -2.08 0.11 2.57
CA ILE A 34 -2.84 0.57 1.41
C ILE A 34 -3.82 1.67 1.79
N LYS A 35 -4.40 1.61 2.98
CA LYS A 35 -5.30 2.66 3.43
C LYS A 35 -4.57 3.99 3.64
N ASN A 36 -3.34 3.93 4.16
CA ASN A 36 -2.54 5.13 4.32
C ASN A 36 -2.11 5.70 2.96
N ILE A 37 -1.80 4.86 2.00
CA ILE A 37 -1.51 5.31 0.64
C ILE A 37 -2.74 5.96 0.03
N GLN A 38 -3.91 5.39 0.26
CA GLN A 38 -5.17 5.92 -0.25
C GLN A 38 -5.45 7.30 0.33
N GLU A 39 -5.05 7.55 1.57
CA GLU A 39 -5.19 8.85 2.21
C GLU A 39 -4.08 9.82 1.81
N GLU A 40 -3.16 9.38 0.96
CA GLU A 40 -2.07 10.19 0.43
C GLU A 40 -1.13 10.74 1.52
N LYS A 41 -0.92 9.96 2.58
CA LYS A 41 0.02 10.32 3.64
C LYS A 41 1.46 10.31 3.13
N GLU A 42 2.28 11.18 3.70
CA GLU A 42 3.70 11.23 3.37
C GLU A 42 4.42 9.97 3.87
N LEU A 43 5.43 9.54 3.10
CA LEU A 43 6.17 8.32 3.43
C LEU A 43 6.79 8.38 4.83
N GLU A 44 7.37 9.52 5.19
CA GLU A 44 8.01 9.64 6.50
C GLU A 44 7.02 9.48 7.64
N SER A 45 5.83 10.08 7.51
CA SER A 45 4.78 9.92 8.52
C SER A 45 4.29 8.48 8.58
N LEU A 46 4.11 7.86 7.44
CA LEU A 46 3.67 6.47 7.34
C LEU A 46 4.70 5.54 7.98
N LYS A 47 5.98 5.74 7.68
CA LYS A 47 7.04 4.92 8.22
C LYS A 47 7.08 5.01 9.74
N LYS A 48 7.02 6.23 10.28
CA LYS A 48 7.06 6.43 11.72
C LYS A 48 5.89 5.72 12.40
N GLU A 49 4.69 5.90 11.86
CA GLU A 49 3.49 5.32 12.43
C GLU A 49 3.53 3.79 12.40
N MET A 50 3.92 3.24 11.26
CA MET A 50 3.91 1.78 11.10
C MET A 50 5.05 1.10 11.87
N THR A 51 6.23 1.70 11.92
CA THR A 51 7.34 1.10 12.66
C THR A 51 7.07 1.09 14.17
N GLU A 52 6.41 2.11 14.67
CA GLU A 52 6.03 2.15 16.08
C GLU A 52 4.93 1.13 16.38
N LYS A 53 3.92 1.08 15.53
CA LYS A 53 2.77 0.22 15.76
C LYS A 53 3.10 -1.26 15.66
N TYR A 54 3.95 -1.65 14.74
CA TYR A 54 4.27 -3.05 14.48
C TYR A 54 5.64 -3.46 15.00
N ASP A 55 6.33 -2.55 15.66
CA ASP A 55 7.63 -2.82 16.29
C ASP A 55 8.63 -3.41 15.28
N VAL A 56 8.73 -2.80 14.11
CA VAL A 56 9.72 -3.17 13.11
C VAL A 56 10.69 -2.02 12.92
N ASP A 57 11.92 -2.34 12.50
CA ASP A 57 12.90 -1.29 12.28
C ASP A 57 12.70 -0.63 10.90
N ASP A 58 13.37 0.50 10.69
CA ASP A 58 13.21 1.27 9.47
C ASP A 58 13.60 0.48 8.22
N LEU A 59 14.68 -0.27 8.28
CA LEU A 59 15.14 -1.03 7.12
C LEU A 59 14.16 -2.14 6.74
N THR A 60 13.63 -2.83 7.73
CA THR A 60 12.63 -3.86 7.49
C THR A 60 11.37 -3.24 6.89
N PHE A 61 10.94 -2.12 7.45
CA PHE A 61 9.77 -1.43 6.92
C PHE A 61 9.97 -1.02 5.46
N GLU A 62 11.13 -0.43 5.15
CA GLU A 62 11.40 0.05 3.80
C GLU A 62 11.41 -1.10 2.79
N LYS A 63 12.00 -2.23 3.16
CA LYS A 63 12.01 -3.40 2.31
C LYS A 63 10.60 -3.90 2.06
N ASP A 64 9.82 -4.05 3.12
CA ASP A 64 8.44 -4.53 3.00
C ASP A 64 7.59 -3.55 2.21
N PHE A 65 7.81 -2.26 2.41
CA PHE A 65 7.07 -1.24 1.68
C PHE A 65 7.35 -1.29 0.18
N TYR A 66 8.62 -1.43 -0.20
CA TYR A 66 8.97 -1.53 -1.61
C TYR A 66 8.40 -2.78 -2.26
N GLU A 67 8.45 -3.89 -1.55
CA GLU A 67 7.88 -5.14 -2.05
C GLU A 67 6.36 -5.00 -2.21
N PHE A 68 5.71 -4.35 -1.25
CA PHE A 68 4.28 -4.12 -1.30
C PHE A 68 3.90 -3.22 -2.49
N CYS A 69 4.64 -2.15 -2.71
CA CYS A 69 4.37 -1.26 -3.83
C CYS A 69 4.57 -1.96 -5.17
N ALA A 70 5.57 -2.85 -5.26
CA ALA A 70 5.77 -3.64 -6.47
C ALA A 70 4.59 -4.56 -6.73
N LEU A 71 4.03 -5.15 -5.66
CA LEU A 71 2.84 -5.98 -5.78
C LEU A 71 1.64 -5.17 -6.27
N LEU A 72 1.44 -3.99 -5.71
CA LEU A 72 0.35 -3.11 -6.13
C LEU A 72 0.48 -2.71 -7.58
N LYS A 73 1.70 -2.42 -8.01
CA LYS A 73 1.96 -2.05 -9.39
C LYS A 73 1.71 -3.22 -10.33
N HIS A 74 2.12 -4.40 -9.94
CA HIS A 74 1.90 -5.61 -10.72
C HIS A 74 0.40 -5.85 -10.95
N HIS A 75 -0.42 -5.60 -9.94
CA HIS A 75 -1.88 -5.76 -10.04
C HIS A 75 -2.58 -4.51 -10.56
N GLN A 76 -1.82 -3.52 -11.02
CA GLN A 76 -2.36 -2.27 -11.56
C GLN A 76 -3.22 -1.50 -10.55
N ILE A 77 -2.91 -1.65 -9.28
CA ILE A 77 -3.62 -0.95 -8.21
C ILE A 77 -3.13 0.50 -8.10
N ILE A 78 -1.85 0.74 -8.42
CA ILE A 78 -1.32 2.10 -8.53
C ILE A 78 -0.92 2.32 -9.98
N LEU A 79 -1.33 3.46 -10.53
CA LEU A 79 -1.13 3.73 -11.94
C LEU A 79 0.20 4.36 -12.27
N GLN A 80 0.78 5.11 -11.35
CA GLN A 80 2.01 5.82 -11.60
C GLN A 80 2.84 5.91 -10.34
N GLY A 81 4.09 6.21 -10.55
CA GLY A 81 5.04 6.30 -9.48
C GLY A 81 5.58 4.92 -9.12
N ASN A 82 6.64 4.95 -8.39
CA ASN A 82 7.21 3.76 -7.80
C ASN A 82 7.62 4.17 -6.39
N PRO A 83 8.11 3.26 -5.56
CA PRO A 83 8.46 3.61 -4.19
C PRO A 83 9.45 4.78 -4.08
N MET A 84 10.28 4.96 -5.09
CA MET A 84 11.25 6.05 -5.10
C MET A 84 10.61 7.42 -5.28
N ASP A 85 9.44 7.47 -5.89
CA ASP A 85 8.72 8.71 -6.15
C ASP A 85 7.78 9.10 -5.02
N PHE A 86 7.64 8.27 -4.03
CA PHE A 86 6.76 8.51 -2.90
C PHE A 86 7.49 9.33 -1.86
N LYS A 87 7.09 10.58 -1.72
CA LYS A 87 7.75 11.47 -0.78
C LYS A 87 6.77 12.30 -0.01
#